data_6c40c3e309b82bd77e8a12ab19fd1f41
#
_entry.id   6c40c3e309b82bd77e8a12ab19fd1f41
#
_cell.length_a   1.000
_cell.length_b   1.000
_cell.length_c   1.000
_cell.angle_alpha   90.00
_cell.angle_beta   90.00
_cell.angle_gamma   90.00
#
_symmetry.space_group_name_H-M   'P 1'
#
loop_
_entity.id
_entity.type
_entity.pdbx_description
1 polymer ?
#
loop_
_entity_poly.entity_id
_entity_poly.type
_entity_poly.pdbx_seq_one_letter_code
_entity_poly.pdbx_strand_id
1 'polypeptide(L)'
;MRRVLVYGVTGSGKSTLARLVAERLGLPLVEVDELTWEPGWVPVPKEVQRERITAICAGDDWVLDHAYGSWLDVPLARADLVVGLDLPRLTSLSRLVRRTLGRIVHRTPICNGNVESFREIFLRRDSILLWHFKSFARKRARIRRWAADPSFPSTMVVLRSPAEVEQWVASLGTGPA
;
A
#
# COMPACT_ATOMS: atom_id res chain seq x y z
N MET A 1 8.76 -15.08 -8.41
CA MET A 1 7.91 -14.04 -7.83
C MET A 1 8.13 -12.77 -8.62
N ARG A 2 7.20 -12.42 -9.46
CA ARG A 2 7.33 -11.25 -10.34
C ARG A 2 6.19 -10.24 -10.15
N ARG A 3 5.04 -10.69 -9.61
CA ARG A 3 3.84 -9.87 -9.38
C ARG A 3 3.56 -9.80 -7.89
N VAL A 4 3.86 -8.65 -7.27
CA VAL A 4 3.82 -8.47 -5.82
C VAL A 4 2.81 -7.40 -5.41
N LEU A 5 1.89 -7.74 -4.53
CA LEU A 5 0.98 -6.80 -3.89
C LEU A 5 1.39 -6.58 -2.42
N VAL A 6 1.73 -5.37 -2.04
CA VAL A 6 1.90 -4.98 -0.64
C VAL A 6 0.57 -4.44 -0.10
N TYR A 7 0.05 -5.03 0.96
CA TYR A 7 -1.26 -4.69 1.51
C TYR A 7 -1.19 -4.38 3.01
N GLY A 8 -1.94 -3.40 3.46
CA GLY A 8 -1.97 -3.00 4.87
C GLY A 8 -2.71 -1.68 5.08
N VAL A 9 -2.76 -1.24 6.35
CA VAL A 9 -3.42 0.01 6.72
C VAL A 9 -2.57 1.23 6.33
N THR A 10 -3.19 2.40 6.30
CA THR A 10 -2.47 3.67 6.14
C THR A 10 -1.46 3.86 7.29
N GLY A 11 -0.25 4.29 6.98
CA GLY A 11 0.83 4.45 7.97
C GLY A 11 1.57 3.15 8.32
N SER A 12 1.22 1.99 7.75
CA SER A 12 1.95 0.74 8.02
C SER A 12 3.31 0.64 7.32
N GLY A 13 3.64 1.53 6.38
CA GLY A 13 4.91 1.49 5.64
C GLY A 13 4.85 0.76 4.30
N LYS A 14 3.65 0.54 3.73
CA LYS A 14 3.46 -0.16 2.44
C LYS A 14 4.33 0.37 1.32
N SER A 15 4.29 1.67 1.05
CA SER A 15 5.04 2.27 -0.06
C SER A 15 6.55 2.15 0.14
N THR A 16 7.04 2.25 1.39
CA THR A 16 8.45 2.01 1.71
C THR A 16 8.82 0.55 1.45
N LEU A 17 7.99 -0.40 1.92
CA LEU A 17 8.23 -1.81 1.69
C LEU A 17 8.16 -2.17 0.21
N ALA A 18 7.16 -1.65 -0.52
CA ALA A 18 7.02 -1.92 -1.96
C ALA A 18 8.24 -1.43 -2.75
N ARG A 19 8.78 -0.26 -2.41
CA ARG A 19 10.02 0.26 -3.02
C ARG A 19 11.20 -0.65 -2.75
N LEU A 20 11.41 -1.06 -1.50
CA LEU A 20 12.49 -2.00 -1.14
C LEU A 20 12.37 -3.34 -1.86
N VAL A 21 11.14 -3.87 -1.99
CA VAL A 21 10.87 -5.11 -2.72
C VAL A 21 11.17 -4.94 -4.22
N ALA A 22 10.72 -3.83 -4.80
CA ALA A 22 10.96 -3.52 -6.21
C ALA A 22 12.47 -3.42 -6.50
N GLU A 23 13.21 -2.70 -5.66
CA GLU A 23 14.67 -2.56 -5.76
C GLU A 23 15.39 -3.92 -5.62
N ARG A 24 15.01 -4.72 -4.60
CA ARG A 24 15.65 -6.02 -4.36
C ARG A 24 15.41 -7.05 -5.44
N LEU A 25 14.22 -7.04 -6.03
CA LEU A 25 13.82 -8.01 -7.05
C LEU A 25 14.01 -7.51 -8.49
N GLY A 26 14.42 -6.26 -8.67
CA GLY A 26 14.55 -5.64 -10.01
C GLY A 26 13.20 -5.51 -10.73
N LEU A 27 12.11 -5.23 -9.99
CA LEU A 27 10.75 -5.17 -10.54
C LEU A 27 10.25 -3.71 -10.64
N PRO A 28 9.38 -3.41 -11.62
CA PRO A 28 8.77 -2.08 -11.70
C PRO A 28 7.84 -1.81 -10.52
N LEU A 29 8.06 -0.67 -9.84
CA LEU A 29 7.19 -0.17 -8.77
C LEU A 29 6.04 0.63 -9.37
N VAL A 30 4.84 0.40 -8.86
CA VAL A 30 3.64 1.17 -9.16
C VAL A 30 3.12 1.83 -7.89
N GLU A 31 3.24 3.15 -7.81
CA GLU A 31 2.68 3.95 -6.73
C GLU A 31 1.21 4.24 -7.04
N VAL A 32 0.33 3.48 -6.42
CA VAL A 32 -1.11 3.46 -6.76
C VAL A 32 -1.80 4.80 -6.51
N ASP A 33 -1.35 5.58 -5.53
CA ASP A 33 -1.93 6.89 -5.26
C ASP A 33 -1.77 7.86 -6.44
N GLU A 34 -0.70 7.74 -7.24
CA GLU A 34 -0.50 8.53 -8.46
C GLU A 34 -1.50 8.21 -9.58
N LEU A 35 -2.03 6.98 -9.58
CA LEU A 35 -3.02 6.54 -10.56
C LEU A 35 -4.45 6.88 -10.16
N THR A 36 -4.67 7.23 -8.91
CA THR A 36 -6.00 7.37 -8.31
C THR A 36 -6.36 8.78 -7.90
N TRP A 37 -5.39 9.70 -7.88
CA TRP A 37 -5.58 11.10 -7.55
C TRP A 37 -5.00 12.01 -8.63
N GLU A 38 -5.79 12.95 -9.09
CA GLU A 38 -5.34 14.07 -9.95
C GLU A 38 -4.88 15.26 -9.07
N PRO A 39 -4.19 16.27 -9.66
CA PRO A 39 -3.85 17.51 -8.96
C PRO A 39 -5.08 18.16 -8.30
N GLY A 40 -4.90 18.70 -7.09
CA GLY A 40 -5.97 19.29 -6.30
C GLY A 40 -6.82 18.28 -5.52
N TRP A 41 -6.30 17.07 -5.28
CA TRP A 41 -6.98 15.98 -4.58
C TRP A 41 -8.30 15.56 -5.25
N VAL A 42 -8.37 15.68 -6.58
CA VAL A 42 -9.51 15.21 -7.37
C VAL A 42 -9.40 13.69 -7.55
N PRO A 43 -10.38 12.91 -7.09
CA PRO A 43 -10.32 11.46 -7.26
C PRO A 43 -10.60 11.09 -8.72
N VAL A 44 -9.74 10.24 -9.29
CA VAL A 44 -10.00 9.61 -10.60
C VAL A 44 -11.24 8.70 -10.48
N PRO A 45 -12.16 8.70 -11.46
CA PRO A 45 -13.32 7.81 -11.46
C PRO A 45 -12.91 6.34 -11.25
N LYS A 46 -13.71 5.57 -10.50
CA LYS A 46 -13.36 4.18 -10.11
C LYS A 46 -13.21 3.26 -11.31
N GLU A 47 -13.97 3.48 -12.33
CA GLU A 47 -13.94 2.76 -13.59
C GLU A 47 -12.59 2.95 -14.28
N VAL A 48 -12.13 4.20 -14.36
CA VAL A 48 -10.82 4.56 -14.93
C VAL A 48 -9.67 4.01 -14.06
N GLN A 49 -9.79 4.09 -12.73
CA GLN A 49 -8.82 3.44 -11.84
C GLN A 49 -8.72 1.94 -12.12
N ARG A 50 -9.88 1.26 -12.27
CA ARG A 50 -9.93 -0.17 -12.55
C ARG A 50 -9.30 -0.51 -13.90
N GLU A 51 -9.58 0.27 -14.94
CA GLU A 51 -8.96 0.09 -16.27
C GLU A 51 -7.43 0.23 -16.20
N ARG A 52 -6.91 1.30 -15.56
CA ARG A 52 -5.48 1.53 -15.39
C ARG A 52 -4.80 0.36 -14.66
N ILE A 53 -5.41 -0.09 -13.55
CA ILE A 53 -4.87 -1.21 -12.76
C ILE A 53 -4.97 -2.53 -13.52
N THR A 54 -6.03 -2.76 -14.27
CA THR A 54 -6.17 -3.97 -15.10
C THR A 54 -5.08 -4.03 -16.16
N ALA A 55 -4.79 -2.92 -16.83
CA ALA A 55 -3.70 -2.83 -17.80
C ALA A 55 -2.33 -3.12 -17.18
N ILE A 56 -2.04 -2.57 -16.00
CA ILE A 56 -0.80 -2.82 -15.26
C ILE A 56 -0.71 -4.29 -14.84
N CYS A 57 -1.78 -4.83 -14.25
CA CYS A 57 -1.81 -6.21 -13.76
C CYS A 57 -1.82 -7.25 -14.90
N ALA A 58 -2.10 -6.86 -16.14
CA ALA A 58 -1.97 -7.73 -17.31
C ALA A 58 -0.49 -8.05 -17.63
N GLY A 59 0.42 -7.19 -17.20
CA GLY A 59 1.87 -7.42 -17.36
C GLY A 59 2.40 -8.55 -16.48
N ASP A 60 3.61 -8.99 -16.78
CA ASP A 60 4.27 -10.10 -16.10
C ASP A 60 4.99 -9.66 -14.83
N ASP A 61 5.31 -8.38 -14.70
CA ASP A 61 6.15 -7.82 -13.65
C ASP A 61 5.54 -6.56 -13.06
N TRP A 62 5.31 -6.56 -11.76
CA TRP A 62 4.92 -5.36 -11.03
C TRP A 62 5.02 -5.53 -9.51
N VAL A 63 5.26 -4.43 -8.83
CA VAL A 63 5.08 -4.29 -7.39
C VAL A 63 4.07 -3.17 -7.15
N LEU A 64 2.89 -3.52 -6.63
CA LEU A 64 1.87 -2.55 -6.23
C LEU A 64 2.03 -2.21 -4.74
N ASP A 65 2.13 -0.94 -4.43
CA ASP A 65 2.31 -0.47 -3.05
C ASP A 65 1.04 -0.53 -2.19
N HIS A 66 -0.14 -0.68 -2.81
CA HIS A 66 -1.41 -1.03 -2.16
C HIS A 66 -2.52 -1.32 -3.19
N ALA A 67 -3.75 -1.58 -2.69
CA ALA A 67 -4.95 -1.71 -3.51
C ALA A 67 -6.19 -1.16 -2.79
N TYR A 68 -7.05 -0.46 -3.55
CA TYR A 68 -8.35 -0.02 -3.06
C TYR A 68 -9.39 -1.13 -3.19
N GLY A 69 -10.37 -1.14 -2.26
CA GLY A 69 -11.37 -2.19 -2.20
C GLY A 69 -12.27 -2.32 -3.43
N SER A 70 -12.38 -1.26 -4.23
CA SER A 70 -13.20 -1.22 -5.46
C SER A 70 -12.65 -2.05 -6.62
N TRP A 71 -11.35 -2.36 -6.61
CA TRP A 71 -10.67 -3.13 -7.67
C TRP A 71 -9.58 -4.07 -7.13
N LEU A 72 -9.63 -4.37 -5.83
CA LEU A 72 -8.68 -5.26 -5.16
C LEU A 72 -8.66 -6.68 -5.77
N ASP A 73 -9.77 -7.12 -6.33
CA ASP A 73 -9.90 -8.40 -7.03
C ASP A 73 -8.93 -8.52 -8.21
N VAL A 74 -8.65 -7.42 -8.90
CA VAL A 74 -7.78 -7.41 -10.08
C VAL A 74 -6.35 -7.85 -9.75
N PRO A 75 -5.61 -7.18 -8.84
CA PRO A 75 -4.27 -7.63 -8.49
C PRO A 75 -4.26 -8.97 -7.76
N LEU A 76 -5.27 -9.29 -6.95
CA LEU A 76 -5.33 -10.58 -6.25
C LEU A 76 -5.45 -11.77 -7.20
N ALA A 77 -6.15 -11.62 -8.34
CA ALA A 77 -6.26 -12.66 -9.34
C ALA A 77 -4.92 -12.96 -10.07
N ARG A 78 -3.94 -12.09 -9.97
CA ARG A 78 -2.70 -12.15 -10.73
C ARG A 78 -1.43 -12.18 -9.89
N ALA A 79 -1.50 -11.76 -8.63
CA ALA A 79 -0.35 -11.70 -7.73
C ALA A 79 0.27 -13.08 -7.48
N ASP A 80 1.59 -13.19 -7.59
CA ASP A 80 2.33 -14.36 -7.14
C ASP A 80 2.54 -14.30 -5.62
N LEU A 81 2.74 -13.08 -5.11
CA LEU A 81 3.00 -12.80 -3.70
C LEU A 81 2.13 -11.66 -3.19
N VAL A 82 1.50 -11.87 -2.05
CA VAL A 82 0.83 -10.83 -1.27
C VAL A 82 1.54 -10.65 0.06
N VAL A 83 2.06 -9.44 0.32
CA VAL A 83 2.72 -9.11 1.59
C VAL A 83 1.78 -8.28 2.44
N GLY A 84 1.25 -8.87 3.50
CA GLY A 84 0.33 -8.25 4.44
C GLY A 84 1.05 -7.62 5.64
N LEU A 85 0.93 -6.31 5.81
CA LEU A 85 1.45 -5.60 7.00
C LEU A 85 0.38 -5.58 8.10
N ASP A 86 0.45 -6.53 9.04
CA ASP A 86 -0.44 -6.67 10.22
C ASP A 86 0.18 -6.04 11.48
N LEU A 87 0.73 -4.84 11.34
CA LEU A 87 1.39 -4.13 12.44
C LEU A 87 0.41 -3.69 13.54
N PRO A 88 0.86 -3.53 14.81
CA PRO A 88 0.05 -2.94 15.86
C PRO A 88 -0.49 -1.56 15.48
N ARG A 89 -1.71 -1.23 15.95
CA ARG A 89 -2.36 0.04 15.64
C ARG A 89 -1.50 1.24 16.02
N LEU A 90 -0.89 1.21 17.20
CA LEU A 90 -0.05 2.31 17.68
C LEU A 90 1.15 2.55 16.76
N THR A 91 1.76 1.49 16.24
CA THR A 91 2.89 1.59 15.30
C THR A 91 2.47 2.28 14.00
N SER A 92 1.36 1.87 13.39
CA SER A 92 0.89 2.48 12.15
C SER A 92 0.35 3.90 12.35
N LEU A 93 -0.33 4.15 13.47
CA LEU A 93 -0.87 5.47 13.80
C LEU A 93 0.24 6.49 14.09
N SER A 94 1.23 6.13 14.91
CA SER A 94 2.37 7.02 15.22
C SER A 94 3.18 7.37 13.97
N ARG A 95 3.41 6.39 13.09
CA ARG A 95 4.07 6.62 11.80
C ARG A 95 3.24 7.54 10.89
N LEU A 96 1.92 7.33 10.84
CA LEU A 96 1.00 8.18 10.07
C LEU A 96 1.06 9.62 10.57
N VAL A 97 0.90 9.85 11.87
CA VAL A 97 0.92 11.19 12.46
C VAL A 97 2.26 11.89 12.20
N ARG A 98 3.39 11.21 12.49
CA ARG A 98 4.74 11.78 12.26
C ARG A 98 4.95 12.16 10.80
N ARG A 99 4.61 11.27 9.87
CA ARG A 99 4.75 11.51 8.43
C ARG A 99 3.90 12.71 7.99
N THR A 100 2.66 12.74 8.42
CA THR A 100 1.69 13.78 8.07
C THR A 100 2.13 15.15 8.60
N LEU A 101 2.56 15.23 9.87
CA LEU A 101 3.10 16.47 10.43
C LEU A 101 4.35 16.92 9.68
N GLY A 102 5.28 16.01 9.37
CA GLY A 102 6.46 16.33 8.57
C GLY A 102 6.09 16.89 7.19
N ARG A 103 5.13 16.29 6.50
CA ARG A 103 4.67 16.75 5.17
C ARG A 103 4.02 18.13 5.21
N ILE A 104 3.23 18.42 6.26
CA ILE A 104 2.63 19.74 6.46
C ILE A 104 3.72 20.80 6.68
N VAL A 105 4.65 20.52 7.60
CA VAL A 105 5.74 21.47 7.94
C VAL A 105 6.62 21.78 6.73
N HIS A 106 7.00 20.74 5.98
CA HIS A 106 7.90 20.90 4.83
C HIS A 106 7.16 21.14 3.51
N ARG A 107 5.81 21.21 3.51
CA ARG A 107 4.98 21.34 2.30
C ARG A 107 5.38 20.38 1.18
N THR A 108 5.72 19.14 1.55
CA THR A 108 6.22 18.14 0.61
C THR A 108 5.15 17.74 -0.38
N PRO A 109 5.33 17.95 -1.71
CA PRO A 109 4.40 17.47 -2.72
C PRO A 109 4.35 15.95 -2.75
N ILE A 110 3.16 15.39 -2.94
CA ILE A 110 2.90 13.96 -3.08
C ILE A 110 1.80 13.73 -4.13
N CYS A 111 1.64 12.52 -4.62
CA CYS A 111 0.51 12.13 -5.47
C CYS A 111 0.16 13.19 -6.53
N ASN A 112 0.98 13.32 -7.56
CA ASN A 112 0.78 14.32 -8.64
C ASN A 112 0.84 15.79 -8.18
N GLY A 113 1.74 16.11 -7.25
CA GLY A 113 1.98 17.48 -6.79
C GLY A 113 1.02 17.99 -5.72
N ASN A 114 0.16 17.14 -5.19
CA ASN A 114 -0.74 17.50 -4.09
C ASN A 114 0.05 17.75 -2.80
N VAL A 115 -0.39 18.72 -2.01
CA VAL A 115 0.20 19.05 -0.69
C VAL A 115 -0.82 18.78 0.39
N GLU A 116 -0.41 18.05 1.44
CA GLU A 116 -1.26 17.84 2.61
C GLU A 116 -1.36 19.12 3.44
N SER A 117 -2.58 19.53 3.83
CA SER A 117 -2.83 20.68 4.70
C SER A 117 -3.38 20.24 6.06
N PHE A 118 -3.09 21.03 7.11
CA PHE A 118 -3.60 20.76 8.47
C PHE A 118 -5.14 20.67 8.48
N ARG A 119 -5.82 21.55 7.73
CA ARG A 119 -7.28 21.59 7.66
C ARG A 119 -7.86 20.32 7.05
N GLU A 120 -7.24 19.78 6.00
CA GLU A 120 -7.70 18.55 5.34
C GLU A 120 -7.52 17.32 6.21
N ILE A 121 -6.48 17.30 7.03
CA ILE A 121 -6.12 16.14 7.84
C ILE A 121 -6.90 16.05 9.13
N PHE A 122 -7.16 17.19 9.78
CA PHE A 122 -7.77 17.21 11.11
C PHE A 122 -9.23 17.68 11.14
N LEU A 123 -9.66 18.50 10.17
CA LEU A 123 -10.99 19.14 10.22
C LEU A 123 -11.99 18.58 9.21
N ARG A 124 -11.57 17.79 8.21
CA ARG A 124 -12.50 17.16 7.26
C ARG A 124 -13.02 15.82 7.77
N ARG A 125 -14.30 15.51 7.46
CA ARG A 125 -14.94 14.22 7.77
C ARG A 125 -14.26 13.03 7.07
N ASP A 126 -13.46 13.29 6.04
CA ASP A 126 -12.67 12.31 5.28
C ASP A 126 -11.19 12.35 5.62
N SER A 127 -10.85 12.81 6.84
CA SER A 127 -9.45 12.91 7.26
C SER A 127 -8.75 11.53 7.21
N ILE A 128 -7.48 11.53 6.85
CA ILE A 128 -6.68 10.31 6.76
C ILE A 128 -6.57 9.60 8.12
N LEU A 129 -6.67 10.34 9.22
CA LEU A 129 -6.70 9.77 10.56
C LEU A 129 -8.01 9.02 10.82
N LEU A 130 -9.16 9.62 10.50
CA LEU A 130 -10.45 8.94 10.61
C LEU A 130 -10.52 7.72 9.68
N TRP A 131 -9.96 7.83 8.49
CA TRP A 131 -9.84 6.69 7.57
C TRP A 131 -9.00 5.57 8.16
N HIS A 132 -7.89 5.89 8.84
CA HIS A 132 -7.08 4.91 9.55
C HIS A 132 -7.92 4.13 10.56
N PHE A 133 -8.68 4.84 11.42
CA PHE A 133 -9.53 4.19 12.43
C PHE A 133 -10.61 3.30 11.82
N LYS A 134 -11.31 3.80 10.80
CA LYS A 134 -12.38 3.07 10.09
C LYS A 134 -11.87 1.84 9.32
N SER A 135 -10.68 1.93 8.72
CA SER A 135 -10.14 0.88 7.86
C SER A 135 -9.27 -0.15 8.58
N PHE A 136 -8.74 0.19 9.77
CA PHE A 136 -7.76 -0.64 10.49
C PHE A 136 -8.26 -2.06 10.74
N ALA A 137 -9.36 -2.21 11.47
CA ALA A 137 -9.90 -3.53 11.81
C ALA A 137 -10.26 -4.36 10.58
N ARG A 138 -10.88 -3.73 9.58
CA ARG A 138 -11.28 -4.37 8.32
C ARG A 138 -10.08 -4.88 7.53
N LYS A 139 -9.03 -4.06 7.35
CA LYS A 139 -7.83 -4.46 6.59
C LYS A 139 -7.05 -5.55 7.32
N ARG A 140 -6.92 -5.43 8.64
CA ARG A 140 -6.28 -6.44 9.48
C ARG A 140 -7.02 -7.78 9.43
N ALA A 141 -8.34 -7.78 9.58
CA ALA A 141 -9.16 -8.98 9.47
C ALA A 141 -9.02 -9.64 8.08
N ARG A 142 -8.93 -8.82 7.03
CA ARG A 142 -8.72 -9.32 5.66
C ARG A 142 -7.38 -10.02 5.49
N ILE A 143 -6.29 -9.41 5.95
CA ILE A 143 -4.94 -10.02 5.93
C ILE A 143 -4.96 -11.38 6.63
N ARG A 144 -5.54 -11.43 7.83
CA ARG A 144 -5.60 -12.67 8.63
C ARG A 144 -6.45 -13.75 7.98
N ARG A 145 -7.57 -13.37 7.35
CA ARG A 145 -8.41 -14.30 6.60
C ARG A 145 -7.67 -14.89 5.41
N TRP A 146 -6.97 -14.07 4.62
CA TRP A 146 -6.17 -14.57 3.50
C TRP A 146 -5.05 -15.51 3.97
N ALA A 147 -4.37 -15.17 5.07
CA ALA A 147 -3.32 -16.01 5.62
C ALA A 147 -3.82 -17.34 6.21
N ALA A 148 -5.08 -17.40 6.63
CA ALA A 148 -5.71 -18.60 7.16
C ALA A 148 -6.41 -19.46 6.10
N ASP A 149 -6.54 -18.96 4.88
CA ASP A 149 -7.24 -19.64 3.78
C ASP A 149 -6.26 -20.49 2.96
N PRO A 150 -6.31 -21.84 3.06
CA PRO A 150 -5.43 -22.72 2.28
C PRO A 150 -5.68 -22.62 0.77
N SER A 151 -6.84 -22.11 0.35
CA SER A 151 -7.20 -21.92 -1.06
C SER A 151 -6.82 -20.57 -1.63
N PHE A 152 -6.15 -19.72 -0.83
CA PHE A 152 -5.71 -18.41 -1.29
C PHE A 152 -4.73 -18.55 -2.46
N PRO A 153 -4.99 -17.92 -3.64
CA PRO A 153 -4.29 -18.25 -4.88
C PRO A 153 -2.84 -17.81 -4.95
N SER A 154 -2.42 -16.92 -4.03
CA SER A 154 -1.08 -16.34 -4.04
C SER A 154 -0.29 -16.80 -2.80
N THR A 155 1.03 -16.78 -2.87
CA THR A 155 1.85 -16.90 -1.66
C THR A 155 1.55 -15.73 -0.73
N MET A 156 1.22 -16.03 0.54
CA MET A 156 0.89 -15.01 1.53
C MET A 156 1.98 -14.89 2.59
N VAL A 157 2.55 -13.69 2.73
CA VAL A 157 3.50 -13.36 3.81
C VAL A 157 2.84 -12.34 4.72
N VAL A 158 2.84 -12.59 6.03
CA VAL A 158 2.28 -11.66 7.03
C VAL A 158 3.39 -11.17 7.94
N LEU A 159 3.61 -9.87 7.96
CA LEU A 159 4.63 -9.20 8.77
C LEU A 159 3.94 -8.41 9.89
N ARG A 160 4.25 -8.76 11.14
CA ARG A 160 3.56 -8.27 12.33
C ARG A 160 4.35 -7.24 13.11
N SER A 161 5.65 -7.11 12.83
CA SER A 161 6.54 -6.15 13.50
C SER A 161 7.51 -5.50 12.52
N PRO A 162 8.08 -4.31 12.86
CA PRO A 162 9.15 -3.71 12.07
C PRO A 162 10.36 -4.64 11.88
N ALA A 163 10.73 -5.38 12.93
CA ALA A 163 11.84 -6.32 12.86
C ALA A 163 11.58 -7.45 11.85
N GLU A 164 10.35 -7.99 11.82
CA GLU A 164 9.96 -8.99 10.81
C GLU A 164 10.03 -8.41 9.39
N VAL A 165 9.67 -7.14 9.20
CA VAL A 165 9.80 -6.46 7.89
C VAL A 165 11.27 -6.39 7.46
N GLU A 166 12.15 -5.95 8.36
CA GLU A 166 13.60 -5.83 8.09
C GLU A 166 14.23 -7.20 7.78
N GLN A 167 13.93 -8.22 8.59
CA GLN A 167 14.42 -9.59 8.40
C GLN A 167 13.92 -10.18 7.07
N TRP A 168 12.65 -9.99 6.76
CA TRP A 168 12.08 -10.51 5.53
C TRP A 168 12.69 -9.81 4.30
N VAL A 169 12.84 -8.49 4.31
CA VAL A 169 13.51 -7.76 3.22
C VAL A 169 14.96 -8.20 3.06
N ALA A 170 15.68 -8.45 4.16
CA ALA A 170 17.04 -8.96 4.10
C ALA A 170 17.14 -10.38 3.52
N SER A 171 16.09 -11.20 3.68
CA SER A 171 16.02 -12.55 3.12
C SER A 171 15.65 -12.59 1.63
N LEU A 172 15.17 -11.48 1.05
CA LEU A 172 14.96 -11.39 -0.39
C LEU A 172 16.32 -11.43 -1.09
N GLY A 173 16.50 -12.40 -1.99
CA GLY A 173 17.69 -12.42 -2.83
C GLY A 173 17.78 -11.12 -3.64
N THR A 174 19.01 -10.66 -3.90
CA THR A 174 19.24 -9.61 -4.90
C THR A 174 18.88 -10.20 -6.25
N GLY A 175 17.96 -9.55 -6.98
CA GLY A 175 17.68 -9.90 -8.36
C GLY A 175 18.97 -9.91 -9.19
N PRO A 176 19.00 -10.56 -10.33
CA PRO A 176 20.16 -10.52 -11.21
C PRO A 176 20.49 -9.07 -11.55
N ALA A 177 21.75 -8.73 -11.39
CA ALA A 177 22.30 -7.43 -11.79
C ALA A 177 22.16 -7.23 -13.29
#